data_13035797a6f9cb451c33436f9c9ec43a
#
_entry.id   13035797a6f9cb451c33436f9c9ec43a
#
_cell.length_a   1.000
_cell.length_b   1.000
_cell.length_c   1.000
_cell.angle_alpha   90.00
_cell.angle_beta   90.00
_cell.angle_gamma   90.00
#
_symmetry.space_group_name_H-M   'P 1'
#
loop_
_entity.id
_entity.type
_entity.pdbx_description
1 polymer ?
#
loop_
_entity_poly.entity_id
_entity_poly.type
_entity_poly.pdbx_seq_one_letter_code
_entity_poly.pdbx_strand_id
1 'polypeptide(L)'
;MRLARRTFLHLAAGTAALPIASPAAVLGQGTITPTGPIRIVERTHYYAKPGLAAEVLDVRRKASAVRLSIGLPAGEIFVKHPGGDGSEPDVAWQCTFADVSARDADLAARAASAEFESVRVQMRKLYARFERQVFTIAAL
;
A
#
# COMPACT_ATOMS: atom_id res chain seq x y z
N MET A 1 -29.86 -63.53 -7.01
CA MET A 1 -28.73 -64.01 -7.82
C MET A 1 -27.52 -63.17 -7.43
N ARG A 2 -26.71 -63.68 -6.57
CA ARG A 2 -25.52 -64.56 -6.62
C ARG A 2 -24.46 -64.04 -7.60
N LEU A 3 -23.31 -63.72 -6.98
CA LEU A 3 -21.90 -64.00 -7.27
C LEU A 3 -21.17 -62.85 -7.98
N ALA A 4 -19.90 -62.56 -7.73
CA ALA A 4 -18.83 -63.20 -6.95
C ALA A 4 -17.73 -62.20 -6.63
N ARG A 5 -17.06 -62.45 -5.52
CA ARG A 5 -15.76 -61.91 -5.09
C ARG A 5 -14.68 -62.25 -6.12
N ARG A 6 -13.76 -61.31 -6.38
CA ARG A 6 -12.37 -61.66 -6.70
C ARG A 6 -11.40 -60.69 -6.04
N THR A 7 -10.78 -61.18 -5.01
CA THR A 7 -9.59 -60.72 -4.36
C THR A 7 -8.39 -60.86 -5.31
N PHE A 8 -7.64 -59.80 -5.55
CA PHE A 8 -6.26 -59.91 -6.06
C PHE A 8 -5.33 -59.17 -5.12
N LEU A 9 -4.59 -59.96 -4.35
CA LEU A 9 -3.38 -59.53 -3.68
C LEU A 9 -2.27 -59.38 -4.75
N HIS A 10 -1.67 -58.20 -4.88
CA HIS A 10 -0.34 -58.08 -5.43
C HIS A 10 0.55 -57.35 -4.44
N LEU A 11 1.43 -58.11 -3.88
CA LEU A 11 2.62 -57.74 -3.16
C LEU A 11 3.62 -57.27 -4.20
N ALA A 12 4.12 -56.02 -4.14
CA ALA A 12 5.32 -55.61 -4.86
C ALA A 12 6.13 -54.66 -4.00
N ALA A 13 7.35 -55.07 -3.86
CA ALA A 13 8.40 -54.60 -3.00
C ALA A 13 8.79 -53.11 -3.18
N GLY A 14 9.30 -52.58 -2.09
CA GLY A 14 9.74 -51.22 -1.93
C GLY A 14 10.94 -50.86 -2.75
N THR A 15 11.00 -49.56 -3.00
CA THR A 15 12.23 -48.84 -3.17
C THR A 15 12.11 -47.51 -2.41
N ALA A 16 12.79 -47.42 -1.29
CA ALA A 16 12.90 -46.21 -0.51
C ALA A 16 13.81 -45.24 -1.27
N ALA A 17 13.21 -44.23 -1.92
CA ALA A 17 13.93 -43.08 -2.40
C ALA A 17 14.01 -42.08 -1.27
N LEU A 18 15.22 -41.85 -0.76
CA LEU A 18 15.52 -40.80 0.19
C LEU A 18 15.33 -39.43 -0.50
N PRO A 19 14.57 -38.48 0.07
CA PRO A 19 14.53 -37.12 -0.44
C PRO A 19 15.86 -36.46 -0.10
N ILE A 20 16.61 -36.07 -1.12
CA ILE A 20 17.74 -35.15 -1.00
C ILE A 20 17.14 -33.79 -0.65
N ALA A 21 17.19 -33.43 0.62
CA ALA A 21 16.87 -32.07 1.07
C ALA A 21 17.96 -31.13 0.56
N SER A 22 17.69 -30.41 -0.50
CA SER A 22 18.49 -29.24 -0.90
C SER A 22 18.30 -28.18 0.18
N PRO A 23 19.36 -27.62 0.77
CA PRO A 23 19.24 -26.46 1.61
C PRO A 23 18.87 -25.28 0.71
N ALA A 24 17.59 -24.89 0.72
CA ALA A 24 17.20 -23.59 0.20
C ALA A 24 17.92 -22.55 1.07
N ALA A 25 18.91 -21.88 0.48
CA ALA A 25 19.52 -20.70 1.07
C ALA A 25 18.42 -19.65 1.21
N VAL A 26 17.88 -19.53 2.42
CA VAL A 26 17.06 -18.39 2.81
C VAL A 26 18.00 -17.19 2.77
N LEU A 27 17.99 -16.46 1.66
CA LEU A 27 18.55 -15.12 1.59
C LEU A 27 17.76 -14.30 2.59
N GLY A 28 18.31 -14.14 3.78
CA GLY A 28 17.75 -13.31 4.82
C GLY A 28 17.58 -11.88 4.29
N GLN A 29 16.37 -11.48 3.97
CA GLN A 29 16.04 -10.08 3.81
C GLN A 29 16.26 -9.45 5.16
N GLY A 30 17.42 -8.78 5.32
CA GLY A 30 17.76 -8.08 6.54
C GLY A 30 16.69 -7.02 6.81
N THR A 31 15.84 -7.28 7.80
CA THR A 31 14.90 -6.29 8.28
C THR A 31 15.70 -5.20 8.99
N ILE A 32 15.76 -4.01 8.40
CA ILE A 32 16.37 -2.84 9.03
C ILE A 32 15.44 -2.46 10.19
N THR A 33 15.90 -2.66 11.43
CA THR A 33 15.20 -2.20 12.63
C THR A 33 15.65 -0.79 12.94
N PRO A 34 14.76 0.23 12.86
CA PRO A 34 15.13 1.61 13.18
C PRO A 34 15.48 1.73 14.67
N THR A 35 16.58 2.42 14.98
CA THR A 35 16.95 2.78 16.34
C THR A 35 16.43 4.20 16.62
N GLY A 36 15.53 4.37 17.60
CA GLY A 36 14.95 5.66 17.97
C GLY A 36 13.44 5.73 17.77
N PRO A 37 12.80 6.89 17.99
CA PRO A 37 11.37 7.05 17.82
C PRO A 37 10.98 6.82 16.35
N ILE A 38 10.08 5.85 16.14
CA ILE A 38 9.61 5.48 14.81
C ILE A 38 8.66 6.57 14.30
N ARG A 39 9.10 7.35 13.32
CA ARG A 39 8.25 8.29 12.59
C ARG A 39 7.81 7.66 11.29
N ILE A 40 6.54 7.83 10.95
CA ILE A 40 5.95 7.28 9.73
C ILE A 40 5.71 8.39 8.71
N VAL A 41 6.05 8.14 7.46
CA VAL A 41 5.66 8.98 6.32
C VAL A 41 4.71 8.20 5.43
N GLU A 42 3.51 8.73 5.22
CA GLU A 42 2.61 8.25 4.17
C GLU A 42 2.71 9.20 2.98
N ARG A 43 2.96 8.64 1.80
CA ARG A 43 2.99 9.37 0.54
C ARG A 43 1.99 8.76 -0.42
N THR A 44 1.24 9.61 -1.12
CA THR A 44 0.31 9.19 -2.18
C THR A 44 0.66 9.89 -3.48
N HIS A 45 0.60 9.16 -4.57
CA HIS A 45 0.90 9.62 -5.92
C HIS A 45 -0.36 9.49 -6.78
N TYR A 46 -0.70 10.56 -7.47
CA TYR A 46 -1.83 10.64 -8.40
C TYR A 46 -1.31 10.91 -9.80
N TYR A 47 -1.55 9.98 -10.70
CA TYR A 47 -1.30 10.11 -12.12
C TYR A 47 -2.63 10.42 -12.78
N ALA A 48 -2.82 11.67 -13.17
CA ALA A 48 -4.09 12.16 -13.70
C ALA A 48 -4.46 11.49 -15.02
N LYS A 49 -5.74 11.39 -15.32
CA LYS A 49 -6.19 11.15 -16.69
C LYS A 49 -5.78 12.33 -17.57
N PRO A 50 -5.61 12.12 -18.89
CA PRO A 50 -5.20 13.19 -19.80
C PRO A 50 -6.03 14.46 -19.62
N GLY A 51 -5.35 15.58 -19.39
CA GLY A 51 -5.97 16.90 -19.23
C GLY A 51 -6.54 17.20 -17.83
N LEU A 52 -6.55 16.25 -16.88
CA LEU A 52 -7.21 16.41 -15.56
C LEU A 52 -6.25 16.69 -14.39
N ALA A 53 -5.00 17.05 -14.66
CA ALA A 53 -4.01 17.29 -13.59
C ALA A 53 -4.40 18.48 -12.67
N ALA A 54 -5.00 19.53 -13.22
CA ALA A 54 -5.46 20.69 -12.45
C ALA A 54 -6.62 20.29 -11.51
N GLU A 55 -7.57 19.52 -11.99
CA GLU A 55 -8.71 19.04 -11.21
C GLU A 55 -8.25 18.08 -10.09
N VAL A 56 -7.25 17.22 -10.36
CA VAL A 56 -6.62 16.38 -9.33
C VAL A 56 -6.02 17.25 -8.23
N LEU A 57 -5.30 18.32 -8.59
CA LEU A 57 -4.72 19.24 -7.63
C LEU A 57 -5.81 19.95 -6.79
N ASP A 58 -6.88 20.40 -7.40
CA ASP A 58 -7.96 21.10 -6.70
C ASP A 58 -8.70 20.15 -5.72
N VAL A 59 -8.99 18.94 -6.16
CA VAL A 59 -9.59 17.93 -5.26
C VAL A 59 -8.61 17.53 -4.16
N ARG A 60 -7.30 17.50 -4.41
CA ARG A 60 -6.30 17.23 -3.36
C ARG A 60 -6.26 18.38 -2.33
N ARG A 61 -6.33 19.63 -2.76
CA ARG A 61 -6.44 20.78 -1.86
C ARG A 61 -7.69 20.71 -1.00
N LYS A 62 -8.85 20.40 -1.62
CA LYS A 62 -10.11 20.16 -0.90
C LYS A 62 -9.98 19.06 0.15
N ALA A 63 -9.34 17.93 -0.19
CA ALA A 63 -9.11 16.86 0.76
C ALA A 63 -8.21 17.29 1.93
N SER A 64 -7.22 18.16 1.71
CA SER A 64 -6.40 18.73 2.78
C SER A 64 -7.19 19.69 3.68
N ALA A 65 -8.11 20.48 3.10
CA ALA A 65 -9.02 21.34 3.87
C ALA A 65 -9.98 20.52 4.75
N VAL A 66 -10.55 19.44 4.21
CA VAL A 66 -11.40 18.52 4.99
C VAL A 66 -10.61 17.84 6.11
N ARG A 67 -9.34 17.48 5.87
CA ARG A 67 -8.49 16.96 6.95
C ARG A 67 -8.36 17.95 8.10
N LEU A 68 -8.10 19.22 7.80
CA LEU A 68 -8.02 20.28 8.82
C LEU A 68 -9.33 20.43 9.57
N SER A 69 -10.50 20.40 8.91
CA SER A 69 -11.80 20.55 9.55
C SER A 69 -12.14 19.41 10.52
N ILE A 70 -11.55 18.23 10.32
CA ILE A 70 -11.71 17.08 11.23
C ILE A 70 -10.52 16.90 12.21
N GLY A 71 -9.68 17.93 12.36
CA GLY A 71 -8.59 17.96 13.33
C GLY A 71 -7.32 17.20 12.90
N LEU A 72 -7.18 16.85 11.62
CA LEU A 72 -6.01 16.15 11.09
C LEU A 72 -5.03 17.11 10.41
N PRO A 73 -3.73 16.79 10.37
CA PRO A 73 -2.75 17.55 9.59
C PRO A 73 -3.13 17.62 8.12
N ALA A 74 -2.98 18.78 7.49
CA ALA A 74 -3.24 18.96 6.05
C ALA A 74 -2.35 18.07 5.17
N GLY A 75 -1.11 17.83 5.61
CA GLY A 75 -0.05 17.27 4.80
C GLY A 75 0.50 18.26 3.78
N GLU A 76 1.48 17.83 3.03
CA GLU A 76 2.16 18.61 1.99
C GLU A 76 1.69 18.15 0.61
N ILE A 77 1.49 19.08 -0.31
CA ILE A 77 1.09 18.79 -1.69
C ILE A 77 2.27 19.14 -2.60
N PHE A 78 2.62 18.21 -3.47
CA PHE A 78 3.66 18.38 -4.48
C PHE A 78 3.01 18.32 -5.86
N VAL A 79 3.50 19.14 -6.76
CA VAL A 79 3.05 19.20 -8.16
C VAL A 79 4.24 18.88 -9.05
N LYS A 80 4.00 18.14 -10.11
CA LYS A 80 5.01 17.77 -11.09
C LYS A 80 5.74 19.02 -11.61
N HIS A 81 7.09 18.97 -11.57
CA HIS A 81 7.91 20.04 -12.13
C HIS A 81 8.00 19.90 -13.65
N PRO A 82 7.88 21.01 -14.42
CA PRO A 82 7.89 20.94 -15.89
C PRO A 82 9.15 20.35 -16.52
N GLY A 83 10.27 20.32 -15.80
CA GLY A 83 11.55 19.77 -16.27
C GLY A 83 11.84 18.34 -15.79
N GLY A 84 10.85 17.62 -15.25
CA GLY A 84 11.01 16.22 -14.84
C GLY A 84 11.16 15.26 -16.02
N ASP A 85 11.53 13.99 -15.74
CA ASP A 85 11.71 12.94 -16.75
C ASP A 85 10.41 12.35 -17.30
N GLY A 86 9.27 12.76 -16.79
CA GLY A 86 7.96 12.30 -17.20
C GLY A 86 7.41 11.13 -16.38
N SER A 87 8.20 10.51 -15.52
CA SER A 87 7.79 9.38 -14.68
C SER A 87 7.08 9.82 -13.39
N GLU A 88 7.23 11.10 -13.02
CA GLU A 88 6.69 11.63 -11.78
C GLU A 88 5.16 11.71 -11.80
N PRO A 89 4.50 11.57 -10.64
CA PRO A 89 3.07 11.80 -10.51
C PRO A 89 2.73 13.27 -10.82
N ASP A 90 1.57 13.51 -11.41
CA ASP A 90 1.08 14.87 -11.66
C ASP A 90 0.86 15.64 -10.36
N VAL A 91 0.35 14.94 -9.33
CA VAL A 91 0.19 15.45 -7.98
C VAL A 91 0.62 14.38 -6.98
N ALA A 92 1.39 14.76 -5.97
CA ALA A 92 1.66 13.91 -4.82
C ALA A 92 1.23 14.61 -3.52
N TRP A 93 0.98 13.82 -2.50
CA TRP A 93 0.70 14.29 -1.16
C TRP A 93 1.50 13.48 -0.16
N GLN A 94 1.96 14.13 0.90
CA GLN A 94 2.73 13.50 1.97
C GLN A 94 2.24 13.97 3.33
N CYS A 95 2.23 13.05 4.30
CA CYS A 95 2.05 13.40 5.71
C CYS A 95 3.01 12.59 6.58
N THR A 96 3.57 13.25 7.59
CA THR A 96 4.44 12.63 8.58
C THR A 96 3.69 12.47 9.88
N PHE A 97 3.74 11.28 10.47
CA PHE A 97 3.12 10.92 11.75
C PHE A 97 4.22 10.64 12.79
N ALA A 98 3.92 10.95 14.04
CA ALA A 98 4.85 10.74 15.15
C ALA A 98 5.21 9.25 15.32
N ASP A 99 4.23 8.37 15.07
CA ASP A 99 4.34 6.92 15.20
C ASP A 99 3.22 6.21 14.43
N VAL A 100 3.16 4.88 14.53
CA VAL A 100 2.14 4.04 13.91
C VAL A 100 0.75 4.35 14.47
N SER A 101 0.64 4.56 15.78
CA SER A 101 -0.65 4.84 16.45
C SER A 101 -1.26 6.15 15.95
N ALA A 102 -0.45 7.19 15.79
CA ALA A 102 -0.89 8.47 15.22
C ALA A 102 -1.41 8.33 13.80
N ARG A 103 -0.75 7.48 12.98
CA ARG A 103 -1.22 7.17 11.63
C ARG A 103 -2.52 6.38 11.64
N ASP A 104 -2.68 5.42 12.52
CA ASP A 104 -3.90 4.60 12.63
C ASP A 104 -5.09 5.43 13.10
N ALA A 105 -4.88 6.36 14.03
CA ALA A 105 -5.89 7.34 14.44
C ALA A 105 -6.32 8.25 13.28
N ASP A 106 -5.38 8.71 12.45
CA ASP A 106 -5.65 9.46 11.23
C ASP A 106 -6.51 8.65 10.24
N LEU A 107 -6.17 7.38 10.02
CA LEU A 107 -6.94 6.49 9.15
C LEU A 107 -8.38 6.33 9.65
N ALA A 108 -8.57 6.13 10.94
CA ALA A 108 -9.88 5.99 11.57
C ALA A 108 -10.71 7.27 11.43
N ALA A 109 -10.12 8.44 11.71
CA ALA A 109 -10.82 9.72 11.58
C ALA A 109 -11.25 10.00 10.13
N ARG A 110 -10.40 9.71 9.14
CA ARG A 110 -10.75 9.81 7.71
C ARG A 110 -11.88 8.85 7.33
N ALA A 111 -11.87 7.64 7.86
CA ALA A 111 -12.90 6.64 7.58
C ALA A 111 -14.26 7.03 8.16
N ALA A 112 -14.28 7.73 9.29
CA ALA A 112 -15.49 8.22 9.93
C ALA A 112 -16.07 9.49 9.28
N SER A 113 -15.33 10.18 8.42
CA SER A 113 -15.74 11.44 7.78
C SER A 113 -16.46 11.21 6.45
N ALA A 114 -17.77 11.46 6.41
CA ALA A 114 -18.56 11.42 5.17
C ALA A 114 -18.07 12.44 4.14
N GLU A 115 -17.61 13.62 4.60
CA GLU A 115 -17.07 14.65 3.73
C GLU A 115 -15.75 14.20 3.08
N PHE A 116 -14.87 13.56 3.87
CA PHE A 116 -13.63 13.00 3.32
C PHE A 116 -13.91 11.88 2.29
N GLU A 117 -14.89 11.01 2.54
CA GLU A 117 -15.28 9.99 1.56
C GLU A 117 -15.85 10.61 0.28
N SER A 118 -16.65 11.66 0.38
CA SER A 118 -17.14 12.40 -0.80
C SER A 118 -16.00 12.91 -1.67
N VAL A 119 -14.95 13.48 -1.06
CA VAL A 119 -13.75 13.93 -1.78
C VAL A 119 -12.99 12.75 -2.39
N ARG A 120 -12.89 11.62 -1.70
CA ARG A 120 -12.27 10.40 -2.26
C ARG A 120 -13.01 9.89 -3.49
N VAL A 121 -14.35 9.91 -3.46
CA VAL A 121 -15.19 9.53 -4.62
C VAL A 121 -14.93 10.45 -5.81
N GLN A 122 -14.82 11.76 -5.59
CA GLN A 122 -14.47 12.71 -6.64
C GLN A 122 -13.07 12.41 -7.21
N MET A 123 -12.08 12.21 -6.35
CA MET A 123 -10.71 11.94 -6.73
C MET A 123 -10.58 10.68 -7.60
N ARG A 124 -11.29 9.59 -7.27
CA ARG A 124 -11.24 8.32 -8.03
C ARG A 124 -11.62 8.47 -9.51
N LYS A 125 -12.37 9.51 -9.86
CA LYS A 125 -12.81 9.77 -11.25
C LYS A 125 -11.72 10.44 -12.09
N LEU A 126 -10.72 11.07 -11.45
CA LEU A 126 -9.78 11.98 -12.08
C LEU A 126 -8.42 11.35 -12.41
N TYR A 127 -7.98 10.36 -11.65
CA TYR A 127 -6.69 9.72 -11.90
C TYR A 127 -6.83 8.42 -12.71
N ALA A 128 -5.82 8.13 -13.52
CA ALA A 128 -5.66 6.86 -14.22
C ALA A 128 -4.94 5.83 -13.35
N ARG A 129 -3.98 6.29 -12.51
CA ARG A 129 -3.20 5.46 -11.59
C ARG A 129 -3.06 6.16 -10.24
N PHE A 130 -3.11 5.38 -9.17
CA PHE A 130 -2.92 5.82 -7.80
C PHE A 130 -1.94 4.89 -7.10
N GLU A 131 -1.01 5.46 -6.36
CA GLU A 131 -0.06 4.71 -5.55
C GLU A 131 -0.03 5.26 -4.13
N ARG A 132 0.11 4.38 -3.16
CA ARG A 132 0.34 4.74 -1.76
C ARG A 132 1.56 4.01 -1.25
N GLN A 133 2.43 4.76 -0.62
CA GLN A 133 3.66 4.27 -0.01
C GLN A 133 3.70 4.71 1.44
N VAL A 134 4.21 3.83 2.31
CA VAL A 134 4.39 4.11 3.73
C VAL A 134 5.83 3.78 4.09
N PHE A 135 6.52 4.73 4.68
CA PHE A 135 7.92 4.63 5.04
C PHE A 135 8.10 4.83 6.54
N THR A 136 9.09 4.17 7.09
CA THR A 136 9.65 4.52 8.41
C THR A 136 10.85 5.43 8.18
N ILE A 137 10.92 6.56 8.89
CA ILE A 137 12.08 7.43 8.85
C ILE A 137 13.18 6.76 9.67
N ALA A 138 14.31 6.44 9.01
CA ALA A 138 15.50 5.97 9.72
C ALA A 138 16.13 7.14 10.51
N ALA A 139 16.57 6.88 11.73
CA ALA A 139 17.42 7.82 12.45
C ALA A 139 18.79 7.93 11.74
N LEU A 140 19.35 9.14 11.72
CA LEU A 140 20.70 9.40 11.25
C LEU A 140 21.72 9.02 12.34
#